data_2e11ece7c81375054902f12cc633e92e
#
_entry.id   2e11ece7c81375054902f12cc633e92e
#
_cell.length_a   1.000
_cell.length_b   1.000
_cell.length_c   1.000
_cell.angle_alpha   90.00
_cell.angle_beta   90.00
_cell.angle_gamma   90.00
#
_symmetry.space_group_name_H-M   'P 1'
#
loop_
_entity.id
_entity.type
_entity.pdbx_description
1 polymer ?
#
loop_
_entity_poly.entity_id
_entity_poly.type
_entity_poly.pdbx_seq_one_letter_code
_entity_poly.pdbx_strand_id
1 'polypeptide(L)'
;YAGHIKMMSAAQPFISGAISKTVNLPADATKEDIKNVFIEGWRLGLKAIAVYRDGSKSIQPLNTKKEENNAFVEKINGYTRIKLPDERPSITHKFNVGGFESYLTVGFYPDTMKPGETFLVAAKEGSTISGLFNTIATLISICLQSGVRLKTLVRKFKDVRFDPAGFTTNPDIP
;
A
#
# COMPACT_ATOMS: atom_id res chain seq x y z
N TYR A 1 -25.04 6.56 -7.49
CA TYR A 1 -24.33 7.75 -7.99
C TYR A 1 -25.19 9.00 -8.10
N ALA A 2 -26.49 8.86 -8.43
CA ALA A 2 -27.41 9.99 -8.62
C ALA A 2 -27.49 10.93 -7.39
N GLY A 3 -27.47 10.37 -6.17
CA GLY A 3 -27.49 11.15 -4.94
C GLY A 3 -26.24 12.03 -4.76
N HIS A 4 -25.06 11.52 -5.15
CA HIS A 4 -23.82 12.29 -5.13
C HIS A 4 -23.86 13.48 -6.07
N ILE A 5 -24.33 13.26 -7.31
CA ILE A 5 -24.43 14.31 -8.34
C ILE A 5 -25.42 15.40 -7.90
N LYS A 6 -26.60 15.01 -7.40
CA LYS A 6 -27.60 15.96 -6.89
C LYS A 6 -27.07 16.80 -5.73
N MET A 7 -26.39 16.19 -4.77
CA MET A 7 -25.78 16.90 -3.66
C MET A 7 -24.73 17.91 -4.15
N MET A 8 -23.85 17.48 -5.06
CA MET A 8 -22.83 18.35 -5.65
C MET A 8 -23.46 19.53 -6.40
N SER A 9 -24.51 19.27 -7.21
CA SER A 9 -25.19 20.31 -7.98
C SER A 9 -25.90 21.34 -7.08
N ALA A 10 -26.47 20.91 -5.96
CA ALA A 10 -27.09 21.81 -4.99
C ALA A 10 -26.06 22.74 -4.30
N ALA A 11 -24.83 22.26 -4.08
CA ALA A 11 -23.76 23.03 -3.46
C ALA A 11 -22.97 23.91 -4.46
N GLN A 12 -22.88 23.52 -5.73
CA GLN A 12 -22.04 24.18 -6.73
C GLN A 12 -22.31 25.67 -6.92
N PRO A 13 -23.56 26.18 -6.88
CA PRO A 13 -23.85 27.61 -7.03
C PRO A 13 -23.24 28.51 -5.95
N PHE A 14 -22.96 27.93 -4.77
CA PHE A 14 -22.39 28.63 -3.62
C PHE A 14 -20.87 28.56 -3.56
N ILE A 15 -20.23 27.85 -4.51
CA ILE A 15 -18.77 27.59 -4.52
C ILE A 15 -18.20 28.11 -5.84
N SER A 16 -17.27 29.08 -5.73
CA SER A 16 -16.60 29.65 -6.89
C SER A 16 -15.68 28.69 -7.63
N GLY A 17 -15.05 27.74 -6.91
CA GLY A 17 -14.22 26.68 -7.47
C GLY A 17 -15.00 25.45 -7.88
N ALA A 18 -14.31 24.39 -8.31
CA ALA A 18 -14.88 23.07 -8.52
C ALA A 18 -14.94 22.29 -7.21
N ILE A 19 -15.94 21.42 -7.08
CA ILE A 19 -16.09 20.53 -5.92
C ILE A 19 -15.24 19.29 -6.14
N SER A 20 -14.25 19.06 -5.25
CA SER A 20 -13.42 17.86 -5.28
C SER A 20 -14.13 16.70 -4.58
N LYS A 21 -15.00 16.01 -5.30
CA LYS A 21 -15.71 14.81 -4.81
C LYS A 21 -15.69 13.71 -5.84
N THR A 22 -15.33 12.52 -5.40
CA THR A 22 -15.40 11.31 -6.22
C THR A 22 -16.76 10.65 -6.08
N VAL A 23 -17.34 10.30 -7.21
CA VAL A 23 -18.54 9.45 -7.30
C VAL A 23 -18.07 8.01 -7.38
N ASN A 24 -18.36 7.23 -6.33
CA ASN A 24 -18.01 5.82 -6.28
C ASN A 24 -19.10 5.00 -6.95
N LEU A 25 -18.70 4.12 -7.86
CA LEU A 25 -19.53 3.16 -8.56
C LEU A 25 -19.17 1.73 -8.15
N PRO A 26 -20.13 0.82 -8.07
CA PRO A 26 -19.86 -0.58 -7.78
C PRO A 26 -19.07 -1.26 -8.91
N ALA A 27 -18.48 -2.42 -8.63
CA ALA A 27 -17.61 -3.15 -9.57
C ALA A 27 -18.34 -3.60 -10.86
N ASP A 28 -19.65 -3.82 -10.78
CA ASP A 28 -20.52 -4.22 -11.89
C ASP A 28 -21.03 -3.03 -12.74
N ALA A 29 -20.69 -1.79 -12.34
CA ALA A 29 -21.06 -0.61 -13.12
C ALA A 29 -20.52 -0.68 -14.55
N THR A 30 -21.39 -0.39 -15.51
CA THR A 30 -21.10 -0.45 -16.95
C THR A 30 -20.41 0.82 -17.44
N LYS A 31 -19.89 0.77 -18.67
CA LYS A 31 -19.37 1.98 -19.34
C LYS A 31 -20.46 3.03 -19.53
N GLU A 32 -21.71 2.60 -19.75
CA GLU A 32 -22.85 3.49 -19.93
C GLU A 32 -23.21 4.20 -18.62
N ASP A 33 -23.10 3.52 -17.47
CA ASP A 33 -23.30 4.15 -16.15
C ASP A 33 -22.26 5.26 -15.92
N ILE A 34 -21.00 5.01 -16.25
CA ILE A 34 -19.93 6.01 -16.13
C ILE A 34 -20.22 7.21 -17.03
N LYS A 35 -20.62 6.97 -18.28
CA LYS A 35 -20.99 8.02 -19.24
C LYS A 35 -22.17 8.85 -18.70
N ASN A 36 -23.19 8.20 -18.16
CA ASN A 36 -24.36 8.86 -17.60
C ASN A 36 -23.99 9.78 -16.41
N VAL A 37 -23.05 9.36 -15.56
CA VAL A 37 -22.52 10.20 -14.47
C VAL A 37 -21.92 11.49 -15.02
N PHE A 38 -21.11 11.43 -16.05
CA PHE A 38 -20.51 12.63 -16.67
C PHE A 38 -21.55 13.52 -17.36
N ILE A 39 -22.49 12.93 -18.11
CA ILE A 39 -23.53 13.67 -18.82
C ILE A 39 -24.46 14.37 -17.81
N GLU A 40 -24.89 13.67 -16.76
CA GLU A 40 -25.76 14.23 -15.74
C GLU A 40 -25.05 15.33 -14.93
N GLY A 41 -23.77 15.12 -14.58
CA GLY A 41 -22.97 16.14 -13.92
C GLY A 41 -22.83 17.42 -14.77
N TRP A 42 -22.60 17.26 -16.07
CA TRP A 42 -22.56 18.39 -17.00
C TRP A 42 -23.90 19.12 -17.10
N ARG A 43 -25.02 18.37 -17.26
CA ARG A 43 -26.37 18.95 -17.32
C ARG A 43 -26.75 19.74 -16.06
N LEU A 44 -26.27 19.31 -14.92
CA LEU A 44 -26.51 19.95 -13.63
C LEU A 44 -25.49 21.06 -13.29
N GLY A 45 -24.61 21.43 -14.23
CA GLY A 45 -23.70 22.56 -14.09
C GLY A 45 -22.51 22.32 -13.18
N LEU A 46 -22.12 21.06 -12.96
CA LEU A 46 -20.92 20.75 -12.18
C LEU A 46 -19.66 21.16 -12.97
N LYS A 47 -18.73 21.85 -12.30
CA LYS A 47 -17.46 22.31 -12.89
C LYS A 47 -16.43 21.19 -13.01
N ALA A 48 -16.49 20.18 -12.15
CA ALA A 48 -15.66 18.98 -12.21
C ALA A 48 -16.39 17.79 -11.60
N ILE A 49 -16.05 16.60 -12.06
CA ILE A 49 -16.53 15.33 -11.52
C ILE A 49 -15.42 14.29 -11.63
N ALA A 50 -15.18 13.55 -10.57
CA ALA A 50 -14.30 12.39 -10.55
C ALA A 50 -15.14 11.12 -10.34
N VAL A 51 -14.78 10.05 -11.01
CA VAL A 51 -15.46 8.76 -10.91
C VAL A 51 -14.45 7.69 -10.50
N TYR A 52 -14.85 6.86 -9.55
CA TYR A 52 -14.11 5.67 -9.16
C TYR A 52 -15.04 4.46 -9.24
N ARG A 53 -14.65 3.43 -9.97
CA ARG A 53 -15.34 2.14 -10.00
C ARG A 53 -14.56 1.13 -9.18
N ASP A 54 -15.22 0.43 -8.27
CA ASP A 54 -14.62 -0.63 -7.46
C ASP A 54 -13.92 -1.66 -8.35
N GLY A 55 -12.73 -2.09 -7.94
CA GLY A 55 -11.91 -3.03 -8.70
C GLY A 55 -11.20 -2.46 -9.94
N SER A 56 -11.28 -1.14 -10.20
CA SER A 56 -10.59 -0.54 -11.35
C SER A 56 -9.09 -0.32 -11.15
N LYS A 57 -8.60 -0.41 -9.91
CA LYS A 57 -7.17 -0.34 -9.56
C LYS A 57 -6.75 -1.58 -8.81
N SER A 58 -5.53 -2.03 -9.03
CA SER A 58 -4.93 -3.20 -8.36
C SER A 58 -4.77 -3.01 -6.85
N ILE A 59 -4.70 -1.78 -6.37
CA ILE A 59 -4.61 -1.41 -4.95
C ILE A 59 -5.75 -0.45 -4.64
N GLN A 60 -6.68 -0.87 -3.78
CA GLN A 60 -7.79 -0.02 -3.31
C GLN A 60 -7.40 0.61 -1.97
N PRO A 61 -7.38 1.95 -1.86
CA PRO A 61 -7.03 2.62 -0.60
C PRO A 61 -8.11 2.53 0.48
N LEU A 62 -9.36 2.19 0.14
CA LEU A 62 -10.49 2.07 1.08
C LEU A 62 -11.44 0.95 0.65
N ASN A 63 -11.54 -0.10 1.46
CA ASN A 63 -12.59 -1.11 1.37
C ASN A 63 -13.68 -0.79 2.40
N THR A 64 -14.93 -0.66 1.95
CA THR A 64 -16.11 -0.45 2.80
C THR A 64 -16.66 -1.73 3.42
N LYS A 65 -16.11 -2.91 3.09
CA LYS A 65 -16.45 -4.17 3.75
C LYS A 65 -15.49 -4.41 4.90
N LYS A 66 -16.00 -4.36 6.14
CA LYS A 66 -15.39 -5.06 7.27
C LYS A 66 -15.41 -6.56 6.93
N GLU A 67 -14.32 -7.07 6.37
CA GLU A 67 -14.06 -8.50 6.34
C GLU A 67 -13.56 -8.90 7.72
N GLU A 68 -14.27 -9.87 8.31
CA GLU A 68 -13.88 -10.52 9.56
C GLU A 68 -12.44 -11.01 9.47
N ASN A 69 -11.73 -10.94 10.61
CA ASN A 69 -10.32 -11.34 10.84
C ASN A 69 -10.01 -12.78 10.39
N ASN A 70 -9.96 -13.01 9.09
CA ASN A 70 -9.32 -14.19 8.52
C ASN A 70 -8.02 -13.73 7.87
N ALA A 71 -6.91 -14.36 8.21
CA ALA A 71 -5.62 -14.18 7.56
C ALA A 71 -5.86 -14.00 6.05
N PHE A 72 -5.51 -12.83 5.50
CA PHE A 72 -5.80 -12.49 4.12
C PHE A 72 -5.04 -13.45 3.20
N VAL A 73 -5.74 -14.49 2.74
CA VAL A 73 -5.22 -15.46 1.78
C VAL A 73 -5.52 -14.95 0.39
N GLU A 74 -4.55 -14.33 -0.24
CA GLU A 74 -4.62 -13.90 -1.62
C GLU A 74 -4.13 -15.04 -2.52
N LYS A 75 -5.03 -15.63 -3.31
CA LYS A 75 -4.67 -16.64 -4.32
C LYS A 75 -4.45 -15.97 -5.66
N ILE A 76 -3.21 -15.89 -6.10
CA ILE A 76 -2.85 -15.39 -7.42
C ILE A 76 -2.18 -16.54 -8.19
N ASN A 77 -2.81 -17.01 -9.27
CA ASN A 77 -2.25 -18.03 -10.19
C ASN A 77 -1.69 -19.29 -9.50
N GLY A 78 -2.40 -19.81 -8.49
CA GLY A 78 -1.97 -21.00 -7.75
C GLY A 78 -1.02 -20.75 -6.58
N TYR A 79 -0.55 -19.54 -6.37
CA TYR A 79 0.25 -19.13 -5.19
C TYR A 79 -0.68 -18.62 -4.09
N THR A 80 -0.42 -19.06 -2.87
CA THR A 80 -1.13 -18.60 -1.69
C THR A 80 -0.25 -17.60 -0.95
N ARG A 81 -0.70 -16.34 -0.84
CA ARG A 81 -0.07 -15.32 -0.03
C ARG A 81 -0.84 -15.13 1.26
N ILE A 82 -0.19 -15.30 2.40
CA ILE A 82 -0.78 -15.10 3.73
C ILE A 82 -0.28 -13.76 4.26
N LYS A 83 -1.16 -12.75 4.28
CA LYS A 83 -0.82 -11.43 4.85
C LYS A 83 -0.90 -11.47 6.37
N LEU A 84 -0.14 -10.59 7.04
CA LEU A 84 -0.26 -10.41 8.47
C LEU A 84 -1.58 -9.71 8.83
N PRO A 85 -2.12 -9.95 10.04
CA PRO A 85 -3.25 -9.19 10.55
C PRO A 85 -2.87 -7.72 10.79
N ASP A 86 -3.88 -6.85 10.90
CA ASP A 86 -3.67 -5.41 11.11
C ASP A 86 -2.95 -5.13 12.43
N GLU A 87 -3.28 -5.86 13.50
CA GLU A 87 -2.56 -5.83 14.78
C GLU A 87 -1.60 -7.00 14.86
N ARG A 88 -0.30 -6.72 15.00
CA ARG A 88 0.77 -7.73 15.00
C ARG A 88 1.99 -7.27 15.78
N PRO A 89 2.71 -8.20 16.42
CA PRO A 89 3.98 -7.89 17.05
C PRO A 89 5.01 -7.48 16.01
N SER A 90 5.83 -6.50 16.34
CA SER A 90 6.93 -6.05 15.49
C SER A 90 8.13 -5.63 16.32
N ILE A 91 9.32 -5.70 15.72
CA ILE A 91 10.57 -5.23 16.28
C ILE A 91 11.17 -4.23 15.31
N THR A 92 11.61 -3.09 15.83
CA THR A 92 12.32 -2.08 15.05
C THR A 92 13.77 -1.98 15.51
N HIS A 93 14.70 -2.17 14.58
CA HIS A 93 16.13 -1.96 14.78
C HIS A 93 16.55 -0.65 14.14
N LYS A 94 17.21 0.19 14.93
CA LYS A 94 17.93 1.36 14.43
C LYS A 94 19.39 0.97 14.17
N PHE A 95 19.92 1.31 13.02
CA PHE A 95 21.33 1.09 12.70
C PHE A 95 21.88 2.23 11.84
N ASN A 96 23.20 2.32 11.82
CA ASN A 96 23.89 3.29 10.98
C ASN A 96 25.04 2.56 10.26
N VAL A 97 25.14 2.73 8.95
CA VAL A 97 26.21 2.18 8.13
C VAL A 97 26.84 3.32 7.33
N GLY A 98 28.13 3.59 7.54
CA GLY A 98 28.85 4.63 6.82
C GLY A 98 28.24 6.03 6.97
N GLY A 99 27.64 6.35 8.14
CA GLY A 99 26.94 7.62 8.36
C GLY A 99 25.47 7.64 7.93
N PHE A 100 24.97 6.55 7.36
CA PHE A 100 23.59 6.42 6.88
C PHE A 100 22.70 5.82 7.97
N GLU A 101 21.92 6.66 8.65
CA GLU A 101 20.97 6.21 9.66
C GLU A 101 19.75 5.53 9.01
N SER A 102 19.38 4.37 9.52
CA SER A 102 18.29 3.56 8.98
C SER A 102 17.51 2.85 10.09
N TYR A 103 16.25 2.55 9.79
CA TYR A 103 15.35 1.82 10.68
C TYR A 103 14.77 0.63 9.92
N LEU A 104 15.01 -0.57 10.41
CA LEU A 104 14.41 -1.81 9.92
C LEU A 104 13.34 -2.27 10.89
N THR A 105 12.09 -2.26 10.46
CA THR A 105 10.97 -2.84 11.22
C THR A 105 10.60 -4.18 10.61
N VAL A 106 10.52 -5.21 11.46
CA VAL A 106 10.11 -6.57 11.08
C VAL A 106 8.81 -6.89 11.82
N GLY A 107 7.76 -7.21 11.07
CA GLY A 107 6.48 -7.69 11.61
C GLY A 107 6.42 -9.22 11.61
N PHE A 108 5.80 -9.77 12.67
CA PHE A 108 5.73 -11.22 12.90
C PHE A 108 4.28 -11.69 12.89
N TYR A 109 4.06 -12.93 12.43
CA TYR A 109 2.79 -13.61 12.60
C TYR A 109 2.57 -13.89 14.09
N PRO A 110 1.44 -13.48 14.69
CA PRO A 110 1.20 -13.59 16.13
C PRO A 110 1.22 -15.03 16.66
N ASP A 111 0.81 -15.98 15.84
CA ASP A 111 0.68 -17.41 16.15
C ASP A 111 2.01 -18.16 16.10
N THR A 112 2.90 -17.82 15.18
CA THR A 112 4.14 -18.55 14.92
C THR A 112 5.41 -17.79 15.24
N MET A 113 5.29 -16.48 15.48
CA MET A 113 6.41 -15.54 15.62
C MET A 113 7.41 -15.60 14.45
N LYS A 114 6.97 -16.06 13.29
CA LYS A 114 7.77 -16.03 12.06
C LYS A 114 7.68 -14.64 11.44
N PRO A 115 8.80 -14.12 10.87
CA PRO A 115 8.78 -12.86 10.14
C PRO A 115 7.91 -12.98 8.89
N GLY A 116 7.03 -12.02 8.67
CA GLY A 116 6.12 -11.99 7.54
C GLY A 116 6.15 -10.69 6.75
N GLU A 117 6.76 -9.65 7.30
CA GLU A 117 6.92 -8.39 6.59
C GLU A 117 8.13 -7.61 7.10
N THR A 118 8.61 -6.69 6.26
CA THR A 118 9.69 -5.78 6.59
C THR A 118 9.36 -4.38 6.09
N PHE A 119 9.76 -3.37 6.86
CA PHE A 119 9.78 -1.97 6.46
C PHE A 119 11.20 -1.44 6.65
N LEU A 120 11.72 -0.75 5.68
CA LEU A 120 13.05 -0.16 5.74
C LEU A 120 12.94 1.34 5.48
N VAL A 121 13.21 2.13 6.49
CA VAL A 121 13.21 3.59 6.42
C VAL A 121 14.64 4.08 6.52
N ALA A 122 15.11 4.70 5.46
CA ALA A 122 16.44 5.30 5.39
C ALA A 122 16.42 6.46 4.41
N ALA A 123 17.33 7.40 4.59
CA ALA A 123 17.44 8.59 3.77
C ALA A 123 16.21 9.53 3.86
N LYS A 124 16.27 10.60 3.09
CA LYS A 124 15.20 11.59 2.99
C LYS A 124 13.99 10.99 2.25
N GLU A 125 12.82 11.13 2.82
CA GLU A 125 11.56 10.73 2.19
C GLU A 125 11.42 11.35 0.79
N GLY A 126 10.89 10.56 -0.17
CA GLY A 126 10.78 10.98 -1.57
C GLY A 126 12.07 10.89 -2.39
N SER A 127 13.20 10.50 -1.79
CA SER A 127 14.43 10.24 -2.55
C SER A 127 14.36 8.90 -3.29
N THR A 128 15.17 8.75 -4.35
CA THR A 128 15.30 7.49 -5.10
C THR A 128 15.73 6.34 -4.18
N ILE A 129 16.64 6.60 -3.23
CA ILE A 129 17.11 5.60 -2.27
C ILE A 129 15.97 5.13 -1.37
N SER A 130 15.18 6.06 -0.82
CA SER A 130 14.00 5.74 -0.03
C SER A 130 12.98 4.90 -0.83
N GLY A 131 12.76 5.26 -2.09
CA GLY A 131 11.90 4.49 -3.00
C GLY A 131 12.40 3.06 -3.25
N LEU A 132 13.71 2.89 -3.47
CA LEU A 132 14.33 1.57 -3.65
C LEU A 132 14.23 0.72 -2.39
N PHE A 133 14.50 1.30 -1.21
CA PHE A 133 14.37 0.58 0.07
C PHE A 133 12.93 0.12 0.33
N ASN A 134 11.95 0.98 0.08
CA ASN A 134 10.54 0.61 0.19
C ASN A 134 10.16 -0.52 -0.79
N THR A 135 10.67 -0.46 -2.02
CA THR A 135 10.43 -1.50 -3.02
C THR A 135 11.05 -2.84 -2.59
N ILE A 136 12.31 -2.84 -2.13
CA ILE A 136 13.00 -4.04 -1.65
C ILE A 136 12.28 -4.61 -0.41
N ALA A 137 11.92 -3.79 0.56
CA ALA A 137 11.19 -4.21 1.75
C ALA A 137 9.84 -4.85 1.39
N THR A 138 9.13 -4.25 0.43
CA THR A 138 7.86 -4.81 -0.09
C THR A 138 8.08 -6.15 -0.78
N LEU A 139 9.11 -6.31 -1.61
CA LEU A 139 9.42 -7.57 -2.28
C LEU A 139 9.79 -8.67 -1.27
N ILE A 140 10.60 -8.35 -0.25
CA ILE A 140 10.93 -9.28 0.84
C ILE A 140 9.65 -9.72 1.57
N SER A 141 8.77 -8.77 1.90
CA SER A 141 7.49 -9.06 2.55
C SER A 141 6.62 -9.99 1.72
N ILE A 142 6.49 -9.74 0.42
CA ILE A 142 5.76 -10.62 -0.50
C ILE A 142 6.38 -12.02 -0.52
N CYS A 143 7.70 -12.14 -0.61
CA CYS A 143 8.40 -13.42 -0.59
C CYS A 143 8.11 -14.20 0.70
N LEU A 144 8.24 -13.57 1.86
CA LEU A 144 7.97 -14.20 3.16
C LEU A 144 6.51 -14.68 3.28
N GLN A 145 5.56 -13.81 2.90
CA GLN A 145 4.13 -14.11 2.90
C GLN A 145 3.73 -15.20 1.89
N SER A 146 4.53 -15.39 0.85
CA SER A 146 4.35 -16.47 -0.15
C SER A 146 5.11 -17.74 0.20
N GLY A 147 5.66 -17.85 1.42
CA GLY A 147 6.30 -19.07 1.92
C GLY A 147 7.79 -19.23 1.56
N VAL A 148 8.42 -18.21 0.99
CA VAL A 148 9.88 -18.24 0.79
C VAL A 148 10.57 -18.15 2.15
N ARG A 149 11.48 -19.10 2.43
CA ARG A 149 12.21 -19.14 3.70
C ARG A 149 13.19 -17.98 3.82
N LEU A 150 13.16 -17.28 4.96
CA LEU A 150 14.08 -16.17 5.26
C LEU A 150 15.55 -16.57 5.01
N LYS A 151 15.96 -17.78 5.44
CA LYS A 151 17.31 -18.30 5.22
C LYS A 151 17.71 -18.33 3.74
N THR A 152 16.76 -18.53 2.82
CA THR A 152 17.01 -18.50 1.37
C THR A 152 17.34 -17.10 0.90
N LEU A 153 16.59 -16.09 1.38
CA LEU A 153 16.84 -14.68 1.06
C LEU A 153 18.21 -14.24 1.60
N VAL A 154 18.45 -14.51 2.89
CA VAL A 154 19.73 -14.18 3.54
C VAL A 154 20.91 -14.78 2.77
N ARG A 155 20.86 -16.07 2.42
CA ARG A 155 21.95 -16.73 1.66
C ARG A 155 22.20 -16.09 0.29
N LYS A 156 21.17 -15.49 -0.33
CA LYS A 156 21.31 -14.84 -1.64
C LYS A 156 21.90 -13.43 -1.55
N PHE A 157 21.66 -12.72 -0.45
CA PHE A 157 21.97 -11.29 -0.37
C PHE A 157 23.05 -10.93 0.67
N LYS A 158 23.47 -11.84 1.56
CA LYS A 158 24.39 -11.54 2.67
C LYS A 158 25.76 -11.00 2.25
N ASP A 159 26.22 -11.34 1.04
CA ASP A 159 27.56 -10.95 0.57
C ASP A 159 27.49 -9.81 -0.47
N VAL A 160 26.31 -9.23 -0.70
CA VAL A 160 26.13 -8.10 -1.62
C VAL A 160 26.60 -6.82 -0.93
N ARG A 161 27.50 -6.09 -1.58
CA ARG A 161 28.06 -4.83 -1.08
C ARG A 161 27.49 -3.65 -1.83
N PHE A 162 27.20 -2.61 -1.10
CA PHE A 162 26.77 -1.31 -1.62
C PHE A 162 27.67 -0.21 -1.06
N ASP A 163 27.75 0.90 -1.74
CA ASP A 163 28.40 2.11 -1.25
C ASP A 163 27.32 3.09 -0.70
N PRO A 164 27.46 3.66 0.52
CA PRO A 164 28.61 3.51 1.42
C PRO A 164 28.64 2.17 2.16
N ALA A 165 29.83 1.59 2.28
CA ALA A 165 30.08 0.41 3.09
C ALA A 165 30.81 0.82 4.37
N GLY A 166 30.56 0.12 5.48
CA GLY A 166 31.18 0.42 6.77
C GLY A 166 30.67 -0.47 7.88
N PHE A 167 31.22 -0.29 9.06
CA PHE A 167 30.74 -0.97 10.25
C PHE A 167 29.41 -0.39 10.70
N THR A 168 28.51 -1.23 11.14
CA THR A 168 27.28 -0.81 11.81
C THR A 168 27.56 -0.38 13.24
N THR A 169 26.76 0.57 13.75
CA THR A 169 26.79 0.98 15.17
C THR A 169 25.97 0.07 16.05
N ASN A 170 25.20 -0.85 15.48
CA ASN A 170 24.40 -1.81 16.25
C ASN A 170 25.19 -3.12 16.42
N PRO A 171 25.52 -3.52 17.66
CA PRO A 171 26.31 -4.74 17.93
C PRO A 171 25.58 -6.03 17.51
N ASP A 172 24.25 -6.00 17.40
CA ASP A 172 23.45 -7.17 17.01
C ASP A 172 23.41 -7.39 15.48
N ILE A 173 23.97 -6.46 14.72
CA ILE A 173 24.08 -6.54 13.25
C ILE A 173 25.57 -6.63 12.88
N PRO A 174 26.05 -7.80 12.45
CA PRO A 174 27.46 -8.01 12.12
C PRO A 174 27.91 -7.24 10.86
#